data_32c8a31af2bd9b4e888af458830f1372
#
_entry.id   32c8a31af2bd9b4e888af458830f1372
#
_cell.length_a   1.000
_cell.length_b   1.000
_cell.length_c   1.000
_cell.angle_alpha   90.00
_cell.angle_beta   90.00
_cell.angle_gamma   90.00
#
_symmetry.space_group_name_H-M   'P 1'
#
loop_
_entity.id
_entity.type
_entity.pdbx_description
1 polymer ?
#
loop_
_entity_poly.entity_id
_entity_poly.type
_entity_poly.pdbx_seq_one_letter_code
_entity_poly.pdbx_strand_id
1 'polypeptide(L)'
;YLCVAMGSPHVAGQNPVPDNGAMIDSKALYRWAFRTFTLKSIVDMEKPLAEVNLNLAWEKDTLLLVPEKDVTALLPNDVDLNSIVVSEVEKPESVNAPITKGEILGKATLSYANHELATINLVASEDVQRSDLLYYWEGAKNIISSPWFLGICGLFVLLFIIYLIIATIYNRRDRRKRKVKKYRKF
;
A
#
# COMPACT_ATOMS: atom_id res chain seq x y z
N TYR A 1 -8.15 -22.44 -27.79
CA TYR A 1 -7.12 -22.59 -28.84
C TYR A 1 -7.73 -22.39 -30.22
N LEU A 2 -7.02 -21.68 -31.09
CA LEU A 2 -7.35 -21.54 -32.51
C LEU A 2 -6.16 -22.06 -33.31
N CYS A 3 -6.41 -22.92 -34.29
CA CYS A 3 -5.40 -23.44 -35.19
C CYS A 3 -5.80 -23.14 -36.64
N VAL A 4 -4.87 -22.60 -37.41
CA VAL A 4 -5.03 -22.39 -38.85
C VAL A 4 -3.87 -23.07 -39.55
N ALA A 5 -4.15 -24.16 -40.28
CA ALA A 5 -3.18 -24.87 -41.07
C ALA A 5 -3.37 -24.51 -42.56
N MET A 6 -2.35 -23.92 -43.18
CA MET A 6 -2.37 -23.49 -44.56
C MET A 6 -1.25 -24.19 -45.33
N GLY A 7 -1.50 -24.54 -46.62
CA GLY A 7 -0.50 -25.14 -47.48
C GLY A 7 -0.20 -26.62 -47.22
N SER A 8 -0.96 -27.26 -46.31
CA SER A 8 -0.79 -28.69 -46.05
C SER A 8 -1.23 -29.53 -47.29
N PRO A 9 -0.39 -30.44 -47.79
CA PRO A 9 -0.74 -31.27 -48.92
C PRO A 9 -1.81 -32.30 -48.57
N HIS A 10 -2.56 -32.73 -49.54
CA HIS A 10 -3.40 -33.92 -49.40
C HIS A 10 -2.52 -35.17 -49.25
N VAL A 11 -2.74 -35.94 -48.21
CA VAL A 11 -2.01 -37.19 -47.96
C VAL A 11 -2.79 -38.34 -48.53
N ALA A 12 -2.12 -39.21 -49.38
CA ALA A 12 -2.72 -40.42 -49.81
C ALA A 12 -2.91 -41.35 -48.60
N GLY A 13 -4.15 -41.51 -48.19
CA GLY A 13 -4.52 -42.40 -47.08
C GLY A 13 -4.87 -43.80 -47.61
N GLN A 14 -5.18 -44.73 -46.69
CA GLN A 14 -5.69 -46.08 -47.05
C GLN A 14 -7.16 -46.04 -47.49
N ASN A 15 -7.82 -44.93 -47.47
CA ASN A 15 -9.19 -44.69 -47.89
C ASN A 15 -9.22 -44.19 -49.35
N PRO A 16 -10.30 -44.44 -50.12
CA PRO A 16 -10.43 -43.96 -51.49
C PRO A 16 -10.51 -42.45 -51.66
N VAL A 17 -10.71 -41.73 -50.56
CA VAL A 17 -10.70 -40.25 -50.50
C VAL A 17 -9.41 -39.81 -49.83
N PRO A 18 -8.59 -38.93 -50.44
CA PRO A 18 -7.37 -38.40 -49.83
C PRO A 18 -7.70 -37.67 -48.52
N ASP A 19 -6.94 -37.96 -47.48
CA ASP A 19 -7.09 -37.28 -46.21
C ASP A 19 -6.64 -35.80 -46.34
N ASN A 20 -7.39 -34.91 -45.73
CA ASN A 20 -7.05 -33.49 -45.70
C ASN A 20 -5.85 -33.26 -44.77
N GLY A 21 -4.68 -32.93 -45.31
CA GLY A 21 -3.45 -32.70 -44.56
C GLY A 21 -3.60 -31.62 -43.49
N ALA A 22 -4.37 -30.56 -43.78
CA ALA A 22 -4.60 -29.51 -42.81
C ALA A 22 -5.34 -30.01 -41.56
N MET A 23 -6.25 -30.98 -41.69
CA MET A 23 -6.91 -31.61 -40.53
C MET A 23 -5.97 -32.52 -39.75
N ILE A 24 -5.08 -33.23 -40.44
CA ILE A 24 -4.08 -34.08 -39.78
C ILE A 24 -3.11 -33.22 -38.96
N ASP A 25 -2.59 -32.16 -39.56
CA ASP A 25 -1.67 -31.23 -38.93
C ASP A 25 -2.33 -30.49 -37.75
N SER A 26 -3.56 -29.99 -37.92
CA SER A 26 -4.32 -29.34 -36.84
C SER A 26 -4.56 -30.30 -35.69
N LYS A 27 -4.89 -31.56 -35.94
CA LYS A 27 -5.06 -32.58 -34.91
C LYS A 27 -3.76 -32.85 -34.15
N ALA A 28 -2.65 -32.90 -34.86
CA ALA A 28 -1.34 -33.09 -34.26
C ALA A 28 -0.95 -31.90 -33.38
N LEU A 29 -1.17 -30.67 -33.85
CA LEU A 29 -0.91 -29.44 -33.10
C LEU A 29 -1.81 -29.32 -31.84
N TYR A 30 -3.09 -29.63 -31.94
CA TYR A 30 -3.98 -29.66 -30.77
C TYR A 30 -3.55 -30.68 -29.73
N ARG A 31 -3.19 -31.90 -30.18
CA ARG A 31 -2.68 -32.94 -29.28
C ARG A 31 -1.41 -32.49 -28.56
N TRP A 32 -0.49 -31.85 -29.28
CA TRP A 32 0.71 -31.28 -28.70
C TRP A 32 0.36 -30.17 -27.71
N ALA A 33 -0.48 -29.18 -28.06
CA ALA A 33 -0.85 -28.08 -27.22
C ALA A 33 -1.50 -28.55 -25.87
N PHE A 34 -2.48 -29.46 -25.97
CA PHE A 34 -3.16 -30.00 -24.80
C PHE A 34 -2.30 -30.91 -23.91
N ARG A 35 -1.23 -31.51 -24.49
CA ARG A 35 -0.26 -32.27 -23.68
C ARG A 35 0.81 -31.40 -23.06
N THR A 36 1.15 -30.29 -23.69
CA THR A 36 2.26 -29.45 -23.30
C THR A 36 1.82 -28.34 -22.36
N PHE A 37 0.63 -27.79 -22.55
CA PHE A 37 0.15 -26.62 -21.78
C PHE A 37 -1.10 -26.94 -20.98
N THR A 38 -1.12 -26.38 -19.76
CA THR A 38 -2.28 -26.43 -18.85
C THR A 38 -2.53 -25.05 -18.25
N LEU A 39 -3.79 -24.73 -18.00
CA LEU A 39 -4.17 -23.57 -17.21
C LEU A 39 -3.81 -23.86 -15.73
N LYS A 40 -2.87 -23.10 -15.20
CA LYS A 40 -2.46 -23.18 -13.79
C LYS A 40 -2.88 -21.89 -13.10
N SER A 41 -3.38 -22.00 -11.86
CA SER A 41 -3.54 -20.84 -10.98
C SER A 41 -2.16 -20.39 -10.56
N ILE A 42 -1.81 -19.14 -10.92
CA ILE A 42 -0.49 -18.56 -10.65
C ILE A 42 -0.48 -17.64 -9.44
N VAL A 43 -1.67 -17.21 -9.00
CA VAL A 43 -1.85 -16.36 -7.83
C VAL A 43 -3.12 -16.77 -7.11
N ASP A 44 -3.02 -16.80 -5.80
CA ASP A 44 -4.07 -17.11 -4.85
C ASP A 44 -4.47 -15.83 -4.09
N MET A 45 -5.76 -15.53 -4.04
CA MET A 45 -6.31 -14.36 -3.34
C MET A 45 -5.97 -14.31 -1.84
N GLU A 46 -5.67 -15.46 -1.23
CA GLU A 46 -5.37 -15.52 0.20
C GLU A 46 -3.89 -15.23 0.51
N LYS A 47 -3.02 -15.25 -0.51
CA LYS A 47 -1.60 -15.04 -0.32
C LYS A 47 -1.21 -13.59 -0.52
N PRO A 48 -0.63 -12.93 0.50
CA PRO A 48 -0.14 -11.57 0.35
C PRO A 48 1.04 -11.53 -0.63
N LEU A 49 1.02 -10.56 -1.53
CA LEU A 49 2.10 -10.32 -2.49
C LEU A 49 2.95 -9.11 -2.14
N ALA A 50 2.43 -8.19 -1.33
CA ALA A 50 3.12 -7.00 -0.89
C ALA A 50 2.60 -6.53 0.47
N GLU A 51 3.30 -5.56 1.04
CA GLU A 51 2.88 -4.85 2.24
C GLU A 51 3.05 -3.34 2.05
N VAL A 52 2.24 -2.54 2.73
CA VAL A 52 2.31 -1.08 2.74
C VAL A 52 2.28 -0.57 4.17
N ASN A 53 3.02 0.51 4.45
CA ASN A 53 3.02 1.13 5.76
C ASN A 53 1.69 1.83 6.03
N LEU A 54 1.18 1.69 7.25
CA LEU A 54 -0.04 2.35 7.73
C LEU A 54 0.30 3.58 8.57
N ASN A 55 -0.34 4.69 8.24
CA ASN A 55 -0.36 5.86 9.09
C ASN A 55 -1.73 5.98 9.78
N LEU A 56 -1.76 6.59 10.97
CA LEU A 56 -2.99 6.87 11.74
C LEU A 56 -3.76 5.62 12.18
N ALA A 57 -3.16 4.45 12.14
CA ALA A 57 -3.68 3.23 12.71
C ALA A 57 -3.01 2.97 14.07
N TRP A 58 -3.75 2.46 15.06
CA TRP A 58 -3.21 2.18 16.40
C TRP A 58 -2.69 0.76 16.56
N GLU A 59 -3.36 -0.19 15.92
CA GLU A 59 -3.10 -1.61 16.17
C GLU A 59 -2.01 -2.20 15.28
N LYS A 60 -1.75 -1.57 14.12
CA LYS A 60 -0.86 -2.11 13.10
C LYS A 60 -0.09 -0.99 12.40
N ASP A 61 1.16 -1.28 12.10
CA ASP A 61 2.06 -0.38 11.36
C ASP A 61 2.11 -0.72 9.86
N THR A 62 1.64 -1.93 9.48
CA THR A 62 1.67 -2.41 8.10
C THR A 62 0.36 -3.09 7.72
N LEU A 63 0.00 -3.01 6.45
CA LEU A 63 -1.15 -3.67 5.84
C LEU A 63 -0.67 -4.59 4.73
N LEU A 64 -1.14 -5.82 4.76
CA LEU A 64 -0.88 -6.80 3.70
C LEU A 64 -1.78 -6.53 2.50
N LEU A 65 -1.18 -6.58 1.33
CA LEU A 65 -1.87 -6.45 0.06
C LEU A 65 -2.01 -7.82 -0.59
N VAL A 66 -3.24 -8.16 -0.92
CA VAL A 66 -3.59 -9.43 -1.58
C VAL A 66 -4.10 -9.15 -2.99
N PRO A 67 -4.05 -10.12 -3.91
CA PRO A 67 -4.63 -9.99 -5.22
C PRO A 67 -6.15 -9.77 -5.16
N GLU A 68 -6.68 -8.93 -6.03
CA GLU A 68 -8.14 -8.69 -6.17
C GLU A 68 -8.90 -9.95 -6.58
N LYS A 69 -8.25 -10.82 -7.36
CA LYS A 69 -8.82 -12.06 -7.89
C LYS A 69 -7.74 -13.10 -8.17
N ASP A 70 -8.16 -14.35 -8.19
CA ASP A 70 -7.31 -15.44 -8.67
C ASP A 70 -6.92 -15.23 -10.13
N VAL A 71 -5.67 -15.49 -10.45
CA VAL A 71 -5.16 -15.39 -11.81
C VAL A 71 -4.68 -16.73 -12.30
N THR A 72 -5.17 -17.09 -13.47
CA THR A 72 -4.74 -18.31 -14.18
C THR A 72 -3.96 -17.94 -15.42
N ALA A 73 -2.87 -18.64 -15.69
CA ALA A 73 -2.10 -18.51 -16.91
C ALA A 73 -1.93 -19.87 -17.60
N LEU A 74 -1.82 -19.81 -18.93
CA LEU A 74 -1.48 -20.98 -19.72
C LEU A 74 0.02 -21.19 -19.67
N LEU A 75 0.45 -22.23 -18.98
CA LEU A 75 1.86 -22.54 -18.77
C LEU A 75 2.20 -23.96 -19.22
N PRO A 76 3.44 -24.22 -19.63
CA PRO A 76 3.94 -25.57 -19.82
C PRO A 76 3.77 -26.43 -18.56
N ASN A 77 3.52 -27.72 -18.75
CA ASN A 77 3.24 -28.64 -17.63
C ASN A 77 4.42 -28.81 -16.67
N ASP A 78 5.63 -28.65 -17.18
CA ASP A 78 6.90 -28.79 -16.47
C ASP A 78 7.31 -27.52 -15.69
N VAL A 79 6.57 -26.41 -15.86
CA VAL A 79 6.86 -25.16 -15.13
C VAL A 79 6.47 -25.29 -13.67
N ASP A 80 7.45 -25.05 -12.79
CA ASP A 80 7.22 -24.86 -11.36
C ASP A 80 6.60 -23.48 -11.11
N LEU A 81 5.49 -23.44 -10.35
CA LEU A 81 4.82 -22.20 -9.97
C LEU A 81 5.73 -21.27 -9.14
N ASN A 82 6.71 -21.83 -8.42
CA ASN A 82 7.71 -21.05 -7.68
C ASN A 82 8.67 -20.26 -8.59
N SER A 83 8.72 -20.55 -9.87
CA SER A 83 9.52 -19.82 -10.85
C SER A 83 8.81 -18.56 -11.40
N ILE A 84 7.55 -18.35 -11.03
CA ILE A 84 6.81 -17.14 -11.36
C ILE A 84 7.19 -16.08 -10.33
N VAL A 85 7.68 -14.96 -10.83
CA VAL A 85 8.19 -13.86 -10.00
C VAL A 85 7.26 -12.67 -10.12
N VAL A 86 7.02 -12.01 -8.99
CA VAL A 86 6.46 -10.66 -8.99
C VAL A 86 7.57 -9.72 -9.43
N SER A 87 7.53 -9.27 -10.69
CA SER A 87 8.60 -8.49 -11.30
C SER A 87 8.55 -7.01 -10.94
N GLU A 88 7.35 -6.48 -10.75
CA GLU A 88 7.13 -5.08 -10.42
C GLU A 88 5.92 -4.94 -9.49
N VAL A 89 6.06 -4.09 -8.47
CA VAL A 89 4.96 -3.74 -7.57
C VAL A 89 4.86 -2.24 -7.51
N GLU A 90 3.82 -1.71 -8.13
CA GLU A 90 3.44 -0.31 -8.01
C GLU A 90 2.53 -0.14 -6.79
N LYS A 91 3.04 0.46 -5.73
CA LYS A 91 2.29 0.75 -4.50
C LYS A 91 2.78 2.03 -3.85
N PRO A 92 1.96 2.75 -3.09
CA PRO A 92 2.42 3.86 -2.27
C PRO A 92 3.34 3.35 -1.15
N GLU A 93 4.25 4.19 -0.67
CA GLU A 93 5.11 3.86 0.48
C GLU A 93 4.30 3.74 1.77
N SER A 94 3.27 4.58 1.92
CA SER A 94 2.38 4.56 3.09
C SER A 94 0.96 4.98 2.72
N VAL A 95 -0.01 4.50 3.48
CA VAL A 95 -1.44 4.80 3.33
C VAL A 95 -2.02 5.22 4.67
N ASN A 96 -2.95 6.16 4.64
CA ASN A 96 -3.59 6.66 5.86
C ASN A 96 -4.88 5.88 6.13
N ALA A 97 -5.06 5.43 7.37
CA ALA A 97 -6.35 4.90 7.81
C ALA A 97 -7.42 6.01 7.85
N PRO A 98 -8.72 5.71 7.62
CA PRO A 98 -9.30 4.38 7.50
C PRO A 98 -9.16 3.78 6.11
N ILE A 99 -9.06 2.44 6.03
CA ILE A 99 -8.99 1.68 4.78
C ILE A 99 -10.03 0.56 4.89
N THR A 100 -10.74 0.30 3.79
CA THR A 100 -11.70 -0.79 3.73
C THR A 100 -11.11 -2.01 3.03
N LYS A 101 -11.46 -3.19 3.52
CA LYS A 101 -11.09 -4.45 2.87
C LYS A 101 -11.53 -4.45 1.41
N GLY A 102 -10.61 -4.83 0.50
CA GLY A 102 -10.88 -4.83 -0.94
C GLY A 102 -10.60 -3.50 -1.64
N GLU A 103 -10.17 -2.46 -0.93
CA GLU A 103 -9.75 -1.20 -1.53
C GLU A 103 -8.47 -1.39 -2.35
N ILE A 104 -8.44 -0.90 -3.59
CA ILE A 104 -7.29 -1.02 -4.48
C ILE A 104 -6.21 -0.04 -4.04
N LEU A 105 -5.06 -0.58 -3.63
CA LEU A 105 -3.93 0.21 -3.13
C LEU A 105 -2.68 0.10 -4.01
N GLY A 106 -2.70 -0.79 -5.01
CA GLY A 106 -1.55 -0.95 -5.88
C GLY A 106 -1.80 -1.92 -7.03
N LYS A 107 -0.73 -2.22 -7.76
CA LYS A 107 -0.71 -3.20 -8.85
C LYS A 107 0.56 -4.04 -8.74
N ALA A 108 0.47 -5.28 -9.18
CA ALA A 108 1.61 -6.16 -9.32
C ALA A 108 1.65 -6.77 -10.70
N THR A 109 2.84 -6.83 -11.29
CA THR A 109 3.10 -7.49 -12.57
C THR A 109 3.78 -8.82 -12.30
N LEU A 110 3.17 -9.87 -12.81
CA LEU A 110 3.68 -11.23 -12.72
C LEU A 110 4.43 -11.57 -13.98
N SER A 111 5.61 -12.13 -13.86
CA SER A 111 6.44 -12.52 -14.98
C SER A 111 6.99 -13.95 -14.84
N TYR A 112 7.21 -14.59 -15.96
CA TYR A 112 7.89 -15.86 -16.10
C TYR A 112 8.92 -15.77 -17.24
N ALA A 113 10.15 -16.16 -16.98
CA ALA A 113 11.24 -16.11 -17.95
C ALA A 113 11.35 -14.77 -18.70
N ASN A 114 11.22 -13.65 -17.98
CA ASN A 114 11.20 -12.27 -18.49
C ASN A 114 10.03 -11.92 -19.43
N HIS A 115 9.01 -12.77 -19.49
CA HIS A 115 7.76 -12.45 -20.16
C HIS A 115 6.69 -12.08 -19.12
N GLU A 116 6.04 -10.95 -19.33
CA GLU A 116 4.89 -10.53 -18.53
C GLU A 116 3.72 -11.50 -18.79
N LEU A 117 3.19 -12.09 -17.73
CA LEU A 117 2.04 -12.98 -17.77
C LEU A 117 0.74 -12.24 -17.53
N ALA A 118 0.72 -11.40 -16.51
CA ALA A 118 -0.47 -10.64 -16.12
C ALA A 118 -0.10 -9.47 -15.21
N THR A 119 -0.86 -8.38 -15.31
CA THR A 119 -0.89 -7.30 -14.32
C THR A 119 -2.18 -7.42 -13.52
N ILE A 120 -2.07 -7.37 -12.20
CA ILE A 120 -3.16 -7.55 -11.24
C ILE A 120 -3.25 -6.39 -10.28
N ASN A 121 -4.47 -6.08 -9.84
CA ASN A 121 -4.67 -5.11 -8.77
C ASN A 121 -4.35 -5.76 -7.42
N LEU A 122 -3.75 -4.98 -6.55
CA LEU A 122 -3.51 -5.33 -5.15
C LEU A 122 -4.52 -4.60 -4.27
N VAL A 123 -5.21 -5.33 -3.43
CA VAL A 123 -6.23 -4.80 -2.54
C VAL A 123 -5.89 -5.03 -1.07
N ALA A 124 -6.48 -4.22 -0.20
CA ALA A 124 -6.38 -4.35 1.23
C ALA A 124 -6.93 -5.70 1.71
N SER A 125 -6.15 -6.45 2.49
CA SER A 125 -6.55 -7.77 3.00
C SER A 125 -7.60 -7.70 4.10
N GLU A 126 -7.70 -6.57 4.81
CA GLU A 126 -8.57 -6.37 5.96
C GLU A 126 -8.98 -4.91 6.10
N ASP A 127 -10.01 -4.67 6.93
CA ASP A 127 -10.42 -3.33 7.32
C ASP A 127 -9.47 -2.76 8.36
N VAL A 128 -9.05 -1.50 8.18
CA VAL A 128 -8.22 -0.77 9.12
C VAL A 128 -8.97 0.46 9.60
N GLN A 129 -9.21 0.54 10.90
CA GLN A 129 -9.85 1.70 11.51
C GLN A 129 -8.82 2.79 11.82
N ARG A 130 -9.25 4.04 11.67
CA ARG A 130 -8.43 5.19 12.04
C ARG A 130 -8.39 5.35 13.57
N SER A 131 -7.22 5.62 14.09
CA SER A 131 -7.07 6.06 15.48
C SER A 131 -7.36 7.56 15.59
N ASP A 132 -8.46 7.91 16.25
CA ASP A 132 -8.81 9.32 16.49
C ASP A 132 -7.74 10.03 17.32
N LEU A 133 -7.10 9.33 18.25
CA LEU A 133 -6.06 9.88 19.10
C LEU A 133 -4.81 10.27 18.31
N LEU A 134 -4.34 9.42 17.40
CA LEU A 134 -3.21 9.72 16.54
C LEU A 134 -3.53 10.85 15.56
N TYR A 135 -4.74 10.88 15.04
CA TYR A 135 -5.20 11.96 14.16
C TYR A 135 -5.19 13.33 14.86
N TYR A 136 -5.72 13.42 16.09
CA TYR A 136 -5.67 14.66 16.86
C TYR A 136 -4.25 15.02 17.27
N TRP A 137 -3.39 14.04 17.57
CA TRP A 137 -1.99 14.26 17.92
C TRP A 137 -1.19 14.82 16.74
N GLU A 138 -1.38 14.30 15.54
CA GLU A 138 -0.72 14.81 14.33
C GLU A 138 -1.20 16.24 14.00
N GLY A 139 -2.50 16.51 14.15
CA GLY A 139 -3.06 17.85 14.04
C GLY A 139 -2.47 18.81 15.08
N ALA A 140 -2.37 18.39 16.35
CA ALA A 140 -1.78 19.18 17.41
C ALA A 140 -0.29 19.46 17.17
N LYS A 141 0.47 18.48 16.70
CA LYS A 141 1.89 18.64 16.34
C LYS A 141 2.09 19.71 15.27
N ASN A 142 1.24 19.69 14.23
CA ASN A 142 1.29 20.68 13.16
C ASN A 142 0.96 22.10 13.65
N ILE A 143 0.01 22.25 14.60
CA ILE A 143 -0.33 23.54 15.20
C ILE A 143 0.82 24.04 16.08
N ILE A 144 1.39 23.15 16.92
CA ILE A 144 2.49 23.50 17.83
C ILE A 144 3.75 23.89 17.05
N SER A 145 4.02 23.25 15.93
CA SER A 145 5.17 23.56 15.07
C SER A 145 4.95 24.78 14.18
N SER A 146 3.74 25.35 14.18
CA SER A 146 3.43 26.54 13.39
C SER A 146 4.18 27.77 13.93
N PRO A 147 4.84 28.58 13.05
CA PRO A 147 5.51 29.82 13.47
C PRO A 147 4.57 30.82 14.16
N TRP A 148 3.30 30.77 13.85
CA TRP A 148 2.27 31.58 14.52
C TRP A 148 2.08 31.19 15.99
N PHE A 149 2.04 29.88 16.27
CA PHE A 149 1.92 29.38 17.64
C PHE A 149 3.12 29.76 18.49
N LEU A 150 4.33 29.63 17.95
CA LEU A 150 5.58 30.06 18.62
C LEU A 150 5.57 31.55 18.91
N GLY A 151 5.06 32.38 17.99
CA GLY A 151 4.90 33.82 18.21
C GLY A 151 3.96 34.15 19.36
N ILE A 152 2.81 33.48 19.43
CA ILE A 152 1.83 33.66 20.50
C ILE A 152 2.43 33.23 21.87
N CYS A 153 3.09 32.06 21.90
CA CYS A 153 3.75 31.59 23.12
C CYS A 153 4.85 32.58 23.60
N GLY A 154 5.64 33.11 22.66
CA GLY A 154 6.65 34.13 22.97
C GLY A 154 6.04 35.40 23.58
N LEU A 155 4.90 35.86 23.04
CA LEU A 155 4.16 36.99 23.58
C LEU A 155 3.67 36.73 25.01
N PHE A 156 3.11 35.55 25.29
CA PHE A 156 2.67 35.17 26.60
C PHE A 156 3.81 35.14 27.63
N VAL A 157 4.96 34.59 27.25
CA VAL A 157 6.15 34.56 28.11
C VAL A 157 6.63 35.96 28.39
N LEU A 158 6.63 36.86 27.42
CA LEU A 158 7.02 38.25 27.57
C LEU A 158 6.08 38.99 28.53
N LEU A 159 4.76 38.84 28.36
CA LEU A 159 3.78 39.40 29.27
C LEU A 159 3.91 38.88 30.71
N PHE A 160 4.22 37.58 30.86
CA PHE A 160 4.45 36.97 32.16
C PHE A 160 5.69 37.54 32.85
N ILE A 161 6.78 37.76 32.12
CA ILE A 161 7.99 38.40 32.62
C ILE A 161 7.69 39.85 33.09
N ILE A 162 6.96 40.62 32.27
CA ILE A 162 6.53 41.98 32.63
C ILE A 162 5.70 41.96 33.90
N TYR A 163 4.75 41.02 34.04
CA TYR A 163 3.94 40.86 35.24
C TYR A 163 4.82 40.56 36.46
N LEU A 164 5.80 39.68 36.39
CA LEU A 164 6.71 39.38 37.49
C LEU A 164 7.54 40.59 37.92
N ILE A 165 8.00 41.40 36.95
CA ILE A 165 8.75 42.63 37.23
C ILE A 165 7.86 43.62 38.00
N ILE A 166 6.63 43.87 37.51
CA ILE A 166 5.68 44.78 38.15
C ILE A 166 5.34 44.28 39.58
N ALA A 167 5.03 43.00 39.73
CA ALA A 167 4.72 42.38 41.01
C ALA A 167 5.88 42.50 42.01
N THR A 168 7.12 42.33 41.54
CA THR A 168 8.32 42.48 42.41
C THR A 168 8.52 43.91 42.83
N ILE A 169 8.32 44.88 41.93
CA ILE A 169 8.43 46.34 42.27
C ILE A 169 7.35 46.73 43.25
N TYR A 170 6.09 46.28 43.07
CA TYR A 170 4.99 46.57 43.94
C TYR A 170 5.20 45.98 45.33
N ASN A 171 5.63 44.76 45.43
CA ASN A 171 5.90 44.06 46.71
C ASN A 171 7.11 44.67 47.46
N ARG A 172 8.12 45.19 46.73
CA ARG A 172 9.23 45.95 47.35
C ARG A 172 8.78 47.31 47.90
N ARG A 173 7.82 48.01 47.24
CA ARG A 173 7.25 49.28 47.73
C ARG A 173 6.47 49.07 49.03
N ASP A 174 5.68 48.02 49.09
CA ASP A 174 4.91 47.72 50.30
C ASP A 174 5.79 47.34 51.53
N ARG A 175 6.88 46.61 51.29
CA ARG A 175 7.87 46.30 52.33
C ARG A 175 8.56 47.55 52.88
N ARG A 176 8.84 48.53 52.01
CA ARG A 176 9.42 49.84 52.46
C ARG A 176 8.42 50.65 53.29
N LYS A 177 7.17 50.72 52.91
CA LYS A 177 6.12 51.41 53.69
C LYS A 177 5.88 50.80 55.07
N ARG A 178 5.95 49.49 55.19
CA ARG A 178 5.82 48.75 56.44
C ARG A 178 7.01 49.04 57.41
N LYS A 179 8.23 49.14 56.89
CA LYS A 179 9.40 49.47 57.69
C LYS A 179 9.32 50.93 58.28
N VAL A 180 8.91 51.91 57.48
CA VAL A 180 8.77 53.31 57.90
C VAL A 180 7.68 53.50 58.97
N LYS A 181 6.55 52.77 58.91
CA LYS A 181 5.53 52.77 59.94
C LYS A 181 6.01 52.20 61.29
N LYS A 182 6.98 51.27 61.31
CA LYS A 182 7.49 50.66 62.54
C LYS A 182 8.43 51.60 63.35
N TYR A 183 9.11 52.56 62.69
CA TYR A 183 9.98 53.55 63.33
C TYR A 183 9.25 54.81 63.82
N ARG A 184 7.95 54.96 63.54
CA ARG A 184 7.15 56.14 63.94
C ARG A 184 6.30 55.89 65.21
N LYS A 185 6.52 54.77 65.87
CA LYS A 185 5.82 54.37 67.13
C LYS A 185 6.78 54.25 68.28
N PHE A 186 7.73 55.24 68.40
CA PHE A 186 8.48 55.52 69.60
C PHE A 186 8.43 57.03 69.86
#